data_3dd5cca81feff07fd001aef58c371225
#
_entry.id   3dd5cca81feff07fd001aef58c371225
#
_cell.length_a   1.000
_cell.length_b   1.000
_cell.length_c   1.000
_cell.angle_alpha   90.00
_cell.angle_beta   90.00
_cell.angle_gamma   90.00
#
_symmetry.space_group_name_H-M   'P 1'
#
loop_
_entity.id
_entity.type
_entity.pdbx_description
1 polymer ?
#
loop_
_entity_poly.entity_id
_entity_poly.type
_entity_poly.pdbx_seq_one_letter_code
_entity_poly.pdbx_strand_id
1 'polypeptide(L)'
;MCQTYKYAVELKHLFNEISDEYNRLYLEIGKCDLKQQDLLHKIESSSFNAAQGYKLAKELKELREKRREVKNDFAIIEVIKKDFVNRYNQQLSKVLDSVMQKNSKLDQLTEDKVYINRVNDKGEIVKSSSKRLLNMQKEVKRQARSVD
;
A
#
# COMPACT_ATOMS: atom_id res chain seq x y z
N MET A 1 10.56 -2.48 16.03
CA MET A 1 9.40 -2.42 15.09
C MET A 1 8.94 -3.85 14.81
N CYS A 2 7.67 -4.17 15.03
CA CYS A 2 7.15 -5.51 14.82
C CYS A 2 7.19 -5.88 13.32
N GLN A 3 7.72 -7.07 13.00
CA GLN A 3 7.88 -7.50 11.60
C GLN A 3 6.55 -7.56 10.84
N THR A 4 5.44 -7.84 11.51
CA THR A 4 4.10 -7.84 10.93
C THR A 4 3.57 -6.44 10.59
N TYR A 5 4.03 -5.38 11.27
CA TYR A 5 3.68 -4.00 10.96
C TYR A 5 4.21 -3.56 9.58
N LYS A 6 5.37 -4.10 9.18
CA LYS A 6 5.96 -3.84 7.86
C LYS A 6 4.99 -4.15 6.73
N TYR A 7 4.28 -5.29 6.80
CA TYR A 7 3.31 -5.67 5.76
C TYR A 7 2.14 -4.67 5.62
N ALA A 8 1.68 -4.09 6.73
CA ALA A 8 0.62 -3.09 6.69
C ALA A 8 1.10 -1.80 6.01
N VAL A 9 2.33 -1.38 6.28
CA VAL A 9 2.96 -0.20 5.65
C VAL A 9 3.18 -0.44 4.16
N GLU A 10 3.73 -1.60 3.78
CA GLU A 10 3.95 -1.96 2.38
C GLU A 10 2.64 -2.02 1.57
N LEU A 11 1.60 -2.59 2.17
CA LEU A 11 0.28 -2.65 1.54
C LEU A 11 -0.29 -1.25 1.29
N LYS A 12 -0.21 -0.35 2.29
CA LYS A 12 -0.64 1.05 2.14
C LYS A 12 0.15 1.76 1.06
N HIS A 13 1.47 1.55 1.01
CA HIS A 13 2.34 2.12 -0.01
C HIS A 13 1.92 1.67 -1.40
N LEU A 14 1.72 0.36 -1.59
CA LEU A 14 1.27 -0.21 -2.86
C LEU A 14 -0.06 0.40 -3.36
N PHE A 15 -1.02 0.63 -2.47
CA PHE A 15 -2.30 1.26 -2.85
C PHE A 15 -2.12 2.71 -3.31
N ASN A 16 -1.23 3.45 -2.67
CA ASN A 16 -0.90 4.82 -3.08
C ASN A 16 -0.18 4.80 -4.44
N GLU A 17 0.81 3.94 -4.61
CA GLU A 17 1.54 3.78 -5.88
C GLU A 17 0.62 3.46 -7.06
N ILE A 18 -0.35 2.56 -6.89
CA ILE A 18 -1.35 2.26 -7.93
C ILE A 18 -2.15 3.51 -8.30
N SER A 19 -2.53 4.33 -7.32
CA SER A 19 -3.28 5.55 -7.55
C SER A 19 -2.45 6.62 -8.25
N ASP A 20 -1.20 6.77 -7.86
CA ASP A 20 -0.25 7.72 -8.44
C ASP A 20 0.10 7.31 -9.88
N GLU A 21 0.33 6.03 -10.12
CA GLU A 21 0.62 5.51 -11.46
C GLU A 21 -0.58 5.67 -12.40
N TYR A 22 -1.80 5.45 -11.94
CA TYR A 22 -3.00 5.75 -12.70
C TYR A 22 -3.06 7.21 -13.13
N ASN A 23 -2.80 8.14 -12.21
CA ASN A 23 -2.82 9.57 -12.49
C ASN A 23 -1.69 9.96 -13.46
N ARG A 24 -0.50 9.39 -13.29
CA ARG A 24 0.65 9.59 -14.16
C ARG A 24 0.34 9.18 -15.60
N LEU A 25 -0.17 7.96 -15.80
CA LEU A 25 -0.49 7.44 -17.13
C LEU A 25 -1.62 8.22 -17.78
N TYR A 26 -2.65 8.62 -17.01
CA TYR A 26 -3.74 9.47 -17.52
C TYR A 26 -3.21 10.80 -18.08
N LEU A 27 -2.34 11.47 -17.33
CA LEU A 27 -1.71 12.72 -17.76
C LEU A 27 -0.79 12.52 -18.97
N GLU A 28 -0.09 11.40 -19.04
CA GLU A 28 0.80 11.10 -20.16
C GLU A 28 0.05 10.85 -21.47
N ILE A 29 -1.11 10.18 -21.42
CA ILE A 29 -2.01 10.07 -22.57
C ILE A 29 -2.42 11.46 -23.06
N GLY A 30 -2.85 12.33 -22.16
CA GLY A 30 -3.23 13.70 -22.50
C GLY A 30 -2.08 14.49 -23.16
N LYS A 31 -0.86 14.35 -22.65
CA LYS A 31 0.34 14.95 -23.25
C LYS A 31 0.62 14.41 -24.66
N CYS A 32 0.43 13.11 -24.88
CA CYS A 32 0.59 12.51 -26.21
C CYS A 32 -0.47 13.04 -27.18
N ASP A 33 -1.73 13.20 -26.72
CA ASP A 33 -2.81 13.74 -27.55
C ASP A 33 -2.55 15.19 -27.96
N LEU A 34 -2.13 16.05 -27.03
CA LEU A 34 -1.75 17.43 -27.35
C LEU A 34 -0.60 17.50 -28.33
N LYS A 35 0.47 16.74 -28.11
CA LYS A 35 1.62 16.72 -29.05
C LYS A 35 1.20 16.21 -30.44
N GLN A 36 0.29 15.23 -30.50
CA GLN A 36 -0.21 14.75 -31.79
C GLN A 36 -0.98 15.86 -32.52
N GLN A 37 -1.81 16.62 -31.82
CA GLN A 37 -2.52 17.76 -32.38
C GLN A 37 -1.57 18.83 -32.90
N ASP A 38 -0.54 19.19 -32.09
CA ASP A 38 0.47 20.16 -32.50
C ASP A 38 1.22 19.73 -33.75
N LEU A 39 1.60 18.44 -33.86
CA LEU A 39 2.24 17.91 -35.07
C LEU A 39 1.32 17.94 -36.29
N LEU A 40 0.05 17.61 -36.14
CA LEU A 40 -0.92 17.67 -37.22
C LEU A 40 -1.13 19.10 -37.69
N HIS A 41 -1.30 20.06 -36.79
CA HIS A 41 -1.41 21.47 -37.12
C HIS A 41 -0.15 21.99 -37.83
N LYS A 42 1.02 21.54 -37.39
CA LYS A 42 2.28 21.89 -38.06
C LYS A 42 2.33 21.34 -39.49
N ILE A 43 1.85 20.10 -39.70
CA ILE A 43 1.79 19.48 -41.03
C ILE A 43 0.79 20.23 -41.93
N GLU A 44 -0.35 20.66 -41.39
CA GLU A 44 -1.41 21.34 -42.11
C GLU A 44 -1.02 22.79 -42.50
N SER A 45 -0.35 23.49 -41.59
CA SER A 45 -0.07 24.93 -41.72
C SER A 45 1.28 25.26 -42.37
N SER A 46 2.21 24.33 -42.51
CA SER A 46 3.56 24.56 -42.98
C SER A 46 3.80 23.99 -44.37
N SER A 47 4.49 24.75 -45.23
CA SER A 47 5.09 24.17 -46.43
C SER A 47 6.43 23.53 -46.05
N PHE A 48 6.68 22.33 -46.46
CA PHE A 48 7.89 21.59 -46.14
C PHE A 48 8.41 20.78 -47.34
N ASN A 49 9.72 20.58 -47.40
CA ASN A 49 10.34 19.72 -48.38
C ASN A 49 10.24 18.23 -47.97
N ALA A 50 10.60 17.33 -48.87
CA ALA A 50 10.52 15.88 -48.66
C ALA A 50 11.26 15.40 -47.39
N ALA A 51 12.44 15.98 -47.10
CA ALA A 51 13.22 15.60 -45.91
C ALA A 51 12.53 16.03 -44.61
N GLN A 52 11.93 17.22 -44.61
CA GLN A 52 11.14 17.71 -43.45
C GLN A 52 9.86 16.91 -43.28
N GLY A 53 9.16 16.59 -44.37
CA GLY A 53 7.99 15.73 -44.36
C GLY A 53 8.27 14.36 -43.79
N TYR A 54 9.38 13.75 -44.17
CA TYR A 54 9.83 12.48 -43.62
C TYR A 54 10.08 12.55 -42.10
N LYS A 55 10.75 13.61 -41.62
CA LYS A 55 10.96 13.82 -40.18
C LYS A 55 9.66 13.94 -39.41
N LEU A 56 8.70 14.72 -39.89
CA LEU A 56 7.40 14.90 -39.27
C LEU A 56 6.61 13.59 -39.25
N ALA A 57 6.63 12.83 -40.34
CA ALA A 57 5.97 11.53 -40.40
C ALA A 57 6.59 10.51 -39.43
N LYS A 58 7.92 10.50 -39.31
CA LYS A 58 8.62 9.65 -38.33
C LYS A 58 8.26 10.03 -36.90
N GLU A 59 8.29 11.32 -36.56
CA GLU A 59 7.94 11.84 -35.25
C GLU A 59 6.48 11.49 -34.88
N LEU A 60 5.55 11.65 -35.83
CA LEU A 60 4.15 11.27 -35.62
C LEU A 60 3.98 9.76 -35.40
N LYS A 61 4.74 8.94 -36.12
CA LYS A 61 4.72 7.48 -35.93
C LYS A 61 5.20 7.10 -34.53
N GLU A 62 6.37 7.60 -34.12
CA GLU A 62 6.97 7.32 -32.82
C GLU A 62 6.03 7.77 -31.67
N LEU A 63 5.41 8.95 -31.81
CA LEU A 63 4.44 9.45 -30.84
C LEU A 63 3.20 8.57 -30.74
N ARG A 64 2.69 8.06 -31.86
CA ARG A 64 1.53 7.15 -31.88
C ARG A 64 1.86 5.78 -31.29
N GLU A 65 3.07 5.28 -31.52
CA GLU A 65 3.55 4.04 -30.91
C GLU A 65 3.63 4.20 -29.39
N LYS A 66 4.29 5.24 -28.91
CA LYS A 66 4.36 5.59 -27.49
C LYS A 66 2.95 5.74 -26.85
N ARG A 67 2.06 6.47 -27.51
CA ARG A 67 0.69 6.65 -27.04
C ARG A 67 -0.05 5.32 -26.89
N ARG A 68 0.18 4.37 -27.79
CA ARG A 68 -0.44 3.04 -27.73
C ARG A 68 0.09 2.24 -26.54
N GLU A 69 1.38 2.26 -26.28
CA GLU A 69 2.01 1.63 -25.12
C GLU A 69 1.41 2.17 -23.81
N VAL A 70 1.41 3.51 -23.65
CA VAL A 70 0.83 4.16 -22.46
C VAL A 70 -0.65 3.82 -22.29
N LYS A 71 -1.42 3.73 -23.37
CA LYS A 71 -2.84 3.33 -23.30
C LYS A 71 -3.02 1.87 -22.88
N ASN A 72 -2.14 0.98 -23.30
CA ASN A 72 -2.18 -0.42 -22.88
C ASN A 72 -1.90 -0.53 -21.37
N ASP A 73 -0.87 0.16 -20.89
CA ASP A 73 -0.54 0.21 -19.46
C ASP A 73 -1.68 0.84 -18.64
N PHE A 74 -2.27 1.92 -19.16
CA PHE A 74 -3.41 2.57 -18.53
C PHE A 74 -4.62 1.65 -18.42
N ALA A 75 -4.93 0.87 -19.45
CA ALA A 75 -6.05 -0.08 -19.41
C ALA A 75 -5.87 -1.13 -18.29
N ILE A 76 -4.64 -1.59 -18.06
CA ILE A 76 -4.33 -2.55 -16.98
C ILE A 76 -4.51 -1.89 -15.61
N ILE A 77 -3.90 -0.72 -15.40
CA ILE A 77 -3.97 -0.03 -14.11
C ILE A 77 -5.37 0.45 -13.77
N GLU A 78 -6.18 0.81 -14.79
CA GLU A 78 -7.57 1.20 -14.64
C GLU A 78 -8.42 0.06 -14.04
N VAL A 79 -8.24 -1.17 -14.53
CA VAL A 79 -8.91 -2.35 -13.98
C VAL A 79 -8.49 -2.57 -12.51
N ILE A 80 -7.19 -2.52 -12.23
CA ILE A 80 -6.67 -2.67 -10.86
C ILE A 80 -7.25 -1.60 -9.93
N LYS A 81 -7.23 -0.34 -10.36
CA LYS A 81 -7.78 0.78 -9.56
C LYS A 81 -9.27 0.63 -9.33
N LYS A 82 -10.05 0.33 -10.36
CA LYS A 82 -11.50 0.23 -10.31
C LYS A 82 -11.97 -0.95 -9.48
N ASP A 83 -11.45 -2.14 -9.76
CA ASP A 83 -11.96 -3.37 -9.18
C ASP A 83 -11.32 -3.71 -7.84
N PHE A 84 -10.10 -3.26 -7.60
CA PHE A 84 -9.39 -3.56 -6.37
C PHE A 84 -9.28 -2.34 -5.44
N VAL A 85 -8.65 -1.25 -5.88
CA VAL A 85 -8.40 -0.08 -5.00
C VAL A 85 -9.71 0.57 -4.57
N ASN A 86 -10.61 0.88 -5.49
CA ASN A 86 -11.86 1.58 -5.16
C ASN A 86 -12.79 0.72 -4.30
N ARG A 87 -12.81 -0.59 -4.53
CA ARG A 87 -13.67 -1.50 -3.77
C ARG A 87 -13.19 -1.73 -2.35
N TYR A 88 -11.88 -1.84 -2.15
CA TYR A 88 -11.30 -2.22 -0.85
C TYR A 88 -10.67 -1.08 -0.07
N ASN A 89 -10.50 0.11 -0.68
CA ASN A 89 -9.79 1.23 -0.07
C ASN A 89 -10.34 1.62 1.31
N GLN A 90 -11.66 1.74 1.46
CA GLN A 90 -12.27 2.13 2.75
C GLN A 90 -12.10 1.06 3.83
N GLN A 91 -12.26 -0.21 3.46
CA GLN A 91 -12.12 -1.33 4.41
C GLN A 91 -10.66 -1.51 4.79
N LEU A 92 -9.76 -1.45 3.83
CA LEU A 92 -8.33 -1.58 4.06
C LEU A 92 -7.81 -0.43 4.91
N SER A 93 -8.19 0.81 4.63
CA SER A 93 -7.81 1.97 5.42
C SER A 93 -8.18 1.79 6.90
N LYS A 94 -9.41 1.37 7.20
CA LYS A 94 -9.84 1.08 8.59
C LYS A 94 -9.00 -0.01 9.26
N VAL A 95 -8.66 -1.06 8.53
CA VAL A 95 -7.82 -2.15 9.06
C VAL A 95 -6.40 -1.65 9.30
N LEU A 96 -5.82 -0.91 8.36
CA LEU A 96 -4.49 -0.34 8.48
C LEU A 96 -4.40 0.66 9.65
N ASP A 97 -5.38 1.54 9.80
CA ASP A 97 -5.46 2.48 10.92
C ASP A 97 -5.55 1.75 12.26
N SER A 98 -6.33 0.67 12.32
CA SER A 98 -6.42 -0.18 13.53
C SER A 98 -5.09 -0.87 13.85
N VAL A 99 -4.37 -1.34 12.85
CA VAL A 99 -3.03 -1.96 13.01
C VAL A 99 -2.02 -0.91 13.48
N MET A 100 -2.03 0.28 12.90
CA MET A 100 -1.15 1.38 13.29
C MET A 100 -1.40 1.82 14.74
N GLN A 101 -2.67 1.97 15.15
CA GLN A 101 -3.03 2.30 16.53
C GLN A 101 -2.57 1.22 17.52
N LYS A 102 -2.73 -0.06 17.17
CA LYS A 102 -2.27 -1.17 18.02
C LYS A 102 -0.75 -1.17 18.17
N ASN A 103 -0.02 -0.94 17.07
CA ASN A 103 1.44 -0.86 17.11
C ASN A 103 1.92 0.30 17.98
N SER A 104 1.35 1.50 17.81
CA SER A 104 1.68 2.67 18.63
C SER A 104 1.43 2.43 20.13
N LYS A 105 0.32 1.76 20.49
CA LYS A 105 0.05 1.38 21.89
C LYS A 105 1.05 0.35 22.42
N LEU A 106 1.49 -0.59 21.59
CA LEU A 106 2.52 -1.56 21.99
C LEU A 106 3.89 -0.92 22.18
N ASP A 107 4.27 0.02 21.31
CA ASP A 107 5.52 0.78 21.42
C ASP A 107 5.52 1.62 22.71
N GLN A 108 4.43 2.34 23.03
CA GLN A 108 4.29 3.07 24.29
C GLN A 108 4.34 2.18 25.54
N LEU A 109 3.82 0.95 25.44
CA LEU A 109 3.89 -0.01 26.54
C LEU A 109 5.31 -0.57 26.77
N THR A 110 6.18 -0.51 25.77
CA THR A 110 7.57 -0.99 25.86
C THR A 110 8.53 0.12 26.30
N GLU A 111 8.25 1.38 26.01
CA GLU A 111 9.14 2.50 26.36
C GLU A 111 9.07 2.91 27.85
N ASP A 112 7.92 2.75 28.50
CA ASP A 112 7.69 3.31 29.86
C ASP A 112 7.77 2.30 31.01
N LYS A 113 8.15 1.03 30.79
CA LYS A 113 8.10 0.02 31.85
C LYS A 113 9.40 -0.70 32.06
N VAL A 114 9.99 -0.49 33.23
CA VAL A 114 10.88 -1.49 33.84
C VAL A 114 10.09 -2.79 33.96
N TYR A 115 10.43 -3.76 33.11
CA TYR A 115 9.76 -5.07 33.09
C TYR A 115 10.00 -5.79 34.41
N ILE A 116 8.98 -5.97 35.19
CA ILE A 116 9.03 -6.82 36.40
C ILE A 116 8.62 -8.21 35.96
N ASN A 117 9.53 -9.18 36.12
CA ASN A 117 9.26 -10.58 35.81
C ASN A 117 8.00 -11.04 36.54
N ARG A 118 7.04 -11.53 35.78
CA ARG A 118 5.74 -12.03 36.31
C ARG A 118 5.82 -13.47 36.76
N VAL A 119 6.87 -14.15 36.33
CA VAL A 119 7.18 -15.54 36.67
C VAL A 119 8.56 -15.54 37.31
N ASN A 120 8.69 -16.19 38.48
CA ASN A 120 9.98 -16.38 39.13
C ASN A 120 10.78 -17.53 38.47
N ASP A 121 12.03 -17.72 38.86
CA ASP A 121 12.91 -18.78 38.35
C ASP A 121 12.36 -20.20 38.60
N LYS A 122 11.39 -20.34 39.49
CA LYS A 122 10.64 -21.59 39.77
C LYS A 122 9.40 -21.79 38.95
N GLY A 123 9.12 -20.87 37.97
CA GLY A 123 7.92 -20.93 37.13
C GLY A 123 6.62 -20.49 37.82
N GLU A 124 6.69 -19.89 39.03
CA GLU A 124 5.49 -19.39 39.75
C GLU A 124 5.18 -17.95 39.34
N ILE A 125 3.89 -17.68 39.16
CA ILE A 125 3.43 -16.32 38.80
C ILE A 125 3.50 -15.42 40.04
N VAL A 126 4.43 -14.47 40.03
CA VAL A 126 4.70 -13.53 41.15
C VAL A 126 3.72 -12.36 41.11
N LYS A 127 3.32 -11.89 39.93
CA LYS A 127 2.41 -10.77 39.76
C LYS A 127 1.61 -10.95 38.45
N SER A 128 0.31 -10.93 38.50
CA SER A 128 -0.54 -10.93 37.31
C SER A 128 -1.52 -9.77 37.36
N SER A 129 -1.55 -8.96 36.28
CA SER A 129 -2.58 -7.97 36.04
C SER A 129 -3.83 -8.60 35.41
N SER A 130 -3.79 -9.88 35.05
CA SER A 130 -4.91 -10.61 34.44
C SER A 130 -5.63 -11.45 35.49
N LYS A 131 -6.85 -11.06 35.83
CA LYS A 131 -7.77 -11.83 36.69
C LYS A 131 -7.92 -13.30 36.21
N ARG A 132 -7.82 -13.53 34.90
CA ARG A 132 -7.95 -14.86 34.28
C ARG A 132 -6.81 -15.80 34.69
N LEU A 133 -5.56 -15.33 34.62
CA LEU A 133 -4.39 -16.13 35.02
C LEU A 133 -4.36 -16.41 36.52
N LEU A 134 -4.79 -15.43 37.32
CA LEU A 134 -4.91 -15.61 38.78
C LEU A 134 -5.97 -16.66 39.17
N ASN A 135 -7.08 -16.71 38.42
CA ASN A 135 -8.13 -17.69 38.62
C ASN A 135 -7.70 -19.09 38.17
N MET A 136 -6.99 -19.20 37.02
CA MET A 136 -6.44 -20.49 36.59
C MET A 136 -5.44 -21.08 37.62
N GLN A 137 -4.58 -20.24 38.20
CA GLN A 137 -3.68 -20.70 39.26
C GLN A 137 -4.43 -21.19 40.53
N LYS A 138 -5.51 -20.50 40.90
CA LYS A 138 -6.34 -20.92 42.05
C LYS A 138 -7.05 -22.26 41.78
N GLU A 139 -7.49 -22.49 40.56
CA GLU A 139 -8.10 -23.78 40.17
C GLU A 139 -7.12 -24.93 40.17
N VAL A 140 -5.92 -24.74 39.60
CA VAL A 140 -4.86 -25.76 39.62
C VAL A 140 -4.46 -26.12 41.07
N LYS A 141 -4.32 -25.11 41.95
CA LYS A 141 -4.03 -25.35 43.37
C LYS A 141 -5.15 -26.02 44.13
N ARG A 142 -6.42 -25.83 43.73
CA ARG A 142 -7.56 -26.53 44.30
C ARG A 142 -7.58 -28.01 43.90
N GLN A 143 -7.34 -28.28 42.62
CA GLN A 143 -7.30 -29.63 42.08
C GLN A 143 -6.13 -30.46 42.70
N ALA A 144 -4.96 -29.86 42.90
CA ALA A 144 -3.83 -30.52 43.55
C ALA A 144 -4.10 -30.88 45.01
N ARG A 145 -4.97 -30.15 45.74
CA ARG A 145 -5.33 -30.42 47.14
C ARG A 145 -6.48 -31.41 47.31
N SER A 146 -7.15 -31.79 46.24
CA SER A 146 -8.26 -32.75 46.26
C SER A 146 -7.83 -34.18 45.90
N VAL A 147 -6.55 -34.41 45.68
CA VAL A 147 -5.95 -35.72 45.32
C VAL A 147 -5.17 -36.32 46.50
N ASP A 148 -4.99 -35.57 47.59
CA ASP A 148 -4.50 -36.05 48.89
C ASP A 148 -5.70 -36.33 49.84
#